data_8a25ebf19fb154fb912b7cb2df840d4f
#
_entry.id   8a25ebf19fb154fb912b7cb2df840d4f
#
_cell.length_a   1.000
_cell.length_b   1.000
_cell.length_c   1.000
_cell.angle_alpha   90.00
_cell.angle_beta   90.00
_cell.angle_gamma   90.00
#
_symmetry.space_group_name_H-M   'P 1'
#
loop_
_entity.id
_entity.type
_entity.pdbx_description
1 polymer ?
#
loop_
_entity_poly.entity_id
_entity_poly.type
_entity_poly.pdbx_seq_one_letter_code
_entity_poly.pdbx_strand_id
1 'polypeptide(L)'
;MSKPNRAARAYNQDHVPRKYTPGRRRISIYWTWSYPWECNCDVAAMDNRFSTWTEVRRVAWPAFEGRDWDQANFLQGIDGTLELFHRSTIPFQDLAGEATGHPVVVFQRVDQAGYRLPIDERILADTDTLMVFGLDHLPSAQDALPEEIAAIREWLKREGTCLLIGPHHDVGFTDDLKQRQMEYLHHRDPLVPRQQRFSLYARALMKAFDVPVVNKWGLRPAVIKGTKDLQPLTTFRDLDKLGLLKDVTTFNFHPHLPHYELTTDDAKKISLLACQPVDLEAPHPFTQAGNNEFNALLWMPPRAQRAGDIVLADLTIFTELFGASESLCKFWRNIAKM
;
A
#
# COMPACT_ATOMS: atom_id res chain seq x y z
N MET A 1 -18.03 21.77 -18.51
CA MET A 1 -18.49 20.42 -18.16
C MET A 1 -18.23 20.20 -16.69
N SER A 2 -19.24 19.91 -15.87
CA SER A 2 -19.03 19.56 -14.46
C SER A 2 -18.26 18.26 -14.37
N LYS A 3 -17.20 18.22 -13.54
CA LYS A 3 -16.49 16.97 -13.27
C LYS A 3 -17.51 15.94 -12.75
N PRO A 4 -17.53 14.70 -13.27
CA PRO A 4 -18.46 13.70 -12.78
C PRO A 4 -18.27 13.51 -11.27
N ASN A 5 -19.38 13.36 -10.55
CA ASN A 5 -19.34 13.14 -9.11
C ASN A 5 -18.74 11.77 -8.83
N ARG A 6 -17.44 11.73 -8.53
CA ARG A 6 -16.68 10.50 -8.27
C ARG A 6 -17.07 9.79 -6.97
N ALA A 7 -17.77 10.49 -6.06
CA ALA A 7 -18.23 9.92 -4.81
C ALA A 7 -19.26 8.78 -4.97
N ALA A 8 -19.92 8.71 -6.13
CA ALA A 8 -20.92 7.69 -6.43
C ALA A 8 -20.36 6.48 -7.22
N ARG A 9 -19.04 6.42 -7.42
CA ARG A 9 -18.45 5.34 -8.21
C ARG A 9 -18.45 4.05 -7.39
N ALA A 10 -19.19 3.05 -7.83
CA ALA A 10 -19.12 1.72 -7.25
C ALA A 10 -17.89 0.98 -7.79
N TYR A 11 -17.15 0.31 -6.90
CA TYR A 11 -16.03 -0.53 -7.28
C TYR A 11 -16.51 -1.61 -8.27
N ASN A 12 -15.64 -1.98 -9.21
CA ASN A 12 -15.86 -3.05 -10.18
C ASN A 12 -17.00 -2.84 -11.18
N GLN A 13 -17.68 -1.70 -11.17
CA GLN A 13 -18.85 -1.48 -12.05
C GLN A 13 -18.53 -0.66 -13.30
N ASP A 14 -17.51 0.18 -13.23
CA ASP A 14 -17.15 1.11 -14.30
C ASP A 14 -15.96 0.66 -15.14
N HIS A 15 -15.65 -0.63 -15.10
CA HIS A 15 -14.55 -1.14 -15.92
C HIS A 15 -14.93 -1.13 -17.40
N VAL A 16 -14.26 -0.25 -18.13
CA VAL A 16 -14.31 -0.23 -19.60
C VAL A 16 -12.97 -0.75 -20.12
N PRO A 17 -12.96 -1.83 -20.91
CA PRO A 17 -11.74 -2.36 -21.49
C PRO A 17 -10.93 -1.30 -22.23
N ARG A 18 -9.65 -1.20 -21.92
CA ARG A 18 -8.76 -0.19 -22.48
C ARG A 18 -7.91 -0.81 -23.57
N LYS A 19 -8.02 -0.28 -24.79
CA LYS A 19 -7.19 -0.74 -25.91
C LYS A 19 -5.74 -0.34 -25.68
N TYR A 20 -4.82 -1.26 -26.02
CA TYR A 20 -3.41 -0.95 -26.01
C TYR A 20 -3.10 0.17 -27.03
N THR A 21 -2.36 1.14 -26.56
CA THR A 21 -1.83 2.25 -27.37
C THR A 21 -0.33 2.36 -27.07
N PRO A 22 0.57 2.23 -28.05
CA PRO A 22 2.00 2.34 -27.83
C PRO A 22 2.38 3.62 -27.07
N GLY A 23 3.22 3.49 -26.04
CA GLY A 23 3.64 4.59 -25.17
C GLY A 23 2.59 5.09 -24.19
N ARG A 24 1.43 4.45 -24.09
CA ARG A 24 0.35 4.78 -23.15
C ARG A 24 0.06 3.61 -22.24
N ARG A 25 0.53 3.70 -21.01
CA ARG A 25 0.38 2.64 -20.01
C ARG A 25 -1.04 2.56 -19.46
N ARG A 26 -1.55 1.35 -19.27
CA ARG A 26 -2.84 1.06 -18.65
C ARG A 26 -2.61 0.60 -17.22
N ILE A 27 -3.03 1.40 -16.23
CA ILE A 27 -2.83 1.14 -14.81
C ILE A 27 -4.13 0.64 -14.21
N SER A 28 -4.05 -0.43 -13.41
CA SER A 28 -5.14 -0.93 -12.59
C SER A 28 -4.71 -0.99 -11.13
N ILE A 29 -5.57 -0.55 -10.24
CA ILE A 29 -5.42 -0.70 -8.79
C ILE A 29 -6.32 -1.85 -8.34
N TYR A 30 -5.77 -2.74 -7.54
CA TYR A 30 -6.49 -3.85 -6.94
C TYR A 30 -6.40 -3.76 -5.42
N TRP A 31 -7.52 -3.38 -4.79
CA TRP A 31 -7.62 -3.25 -3.34
C TRP A 31 -7.92 -4.59 -2.69
N THR A 32 -7.15 -4.92 -1.65
CA THR A 32 -7.52 -5.95 -0.69
C THR A 32 -7.90 -5.26 0.62
N TRP A 33 -9.10 -5.50 1.09
CA TRP A 33 -9.68 -4.92 2.29
C TRP A 33 -10.43 -6.00 3.05
N SER A 34 -10.52 -5.90 4.36
CA SER A 34 -11.28 -6.85 5.16
C SER A 34 -12.49 -6.21 5.77
N TYR A 35 -13.62 -6.87 5.63
CA TYR A 35 -14.83 -6.51 6.34
C TYR A 35 -14.93 -7.30 7.64
N PRO A 36 -15.54 -6.74 8.71
CA PRO A 36 -15.67 -7.42 10.00
C PRO A 36 -16.29 -8.80 9.94
N TRP A 37 -17.30 -8.99 9.11
CA TRP A 37 -17.98 -10.29 8.95
C TRP A 37 -17.07 -11.41 8.42
N GLU A 38 -16.00 -11.09 7.68
CA GLU A 38 -15.01 -12.06 7.20
C GLU A 38 -14.18 -12.64 8.35
N CYS A 39 -14.07 -11.92 9.46
CA CYS A 39 -13.23 -12.32 10.59
C CYS A 39 -13.93 -13.24 11.58
N ASN A 40 -15.22 -13.47 11.42
CA ASN A 40 -16.05 -14.29 12.31
C ASN A 40 -15.81 -14.01 13.81
N CYS A 41 -15.82 -12.73 14.19
CA CYS A 41 -15.58 -12.29 15.57
C CYS A 41 -16.59 -11.21 15.99
N ASP A 42 -16.71 -11.02 17.32
CA ASP A 42 -17.54 -9.96 17.86
C ASP A 42 -16.97 -8.55 17.58
N VAL A 43 -17.80 -7.52 17.76
CA VAL A 43 -17.44 -6.12 17.51
C VAL A 43 -16.25 -5.68 18.35
N ALA A 44 -16.17 -6.06 19.62
CA ALA A 44 -15.09 -5.68 20.51
C ALA A 44 -13.75 -6.29 20.08
N ALA A 45 -13.77 -7.54 19.58
CA ALA A 45 -12.58 -8.18 19.04
C ALA A 45 -12.15 -7.54 17.71
N MET A 46 -13.10 -7.02 16.93
CA MET A 46 -12.84 -6.36 15.64
C MET A 46 -12.23 -4.97 15.81
N ASP A 47 -12.67 -4.18 16.78
CA ASP A 47 -12.12 -2.83 17.03
C ASP A 47 -10.60 -2.85 17.21
N ASN A 48 -10.08 -3.89 17.89
CA ASN A 48 -8.65 -4.08 18.05
C ASN A 48 -7.92 -4.68 16.82
N ARG A 49 -8.65 -5.14 15.82
CA ARG A 49 -8.08 -5.79 14.62
C ARG A 49 -8.04 -4.85 13.41
N PHE A 50 -8.82 -3.80 13.45
CA PHE A 50 -8.90 -2.80 12.39
C PHE A 50 -8.35 -1.46 12.88
N SER A 51 -7.05 -1.43 13.22
CA SER A 51 -6.37 -0.24 13.75
C SER A 51 -6.50 0.94 12.81
N THR A 52 -6.40 0.71 11.51
CA THR A 52 -6.55 1.75 10.50
C THR A 52 -7.89 2.47 10.64
N TRP A 53 -8.96 1.71 10.89
CA TRP A 53 -10.28 2.31 11.14
C TRP A 53 -10.28 3.11 12.45
N THR A 54 -9.70 2.58 13.53
CA THR A 54 -9.60 3.28 14.82
C THR A 54 -8.79 4.58 14.69
N GLU A 55 -7.67 4.54 13.99
CA GLU A 55 -6.83 5.72 13.73
C GLU A 55 -7.58 6.78 12.93
N VAL A 56 -8.21 6.40 11.83
CA VAL A 56 -8.98 7.32 11.00
C VAL A 56 -10.17 7.89 11.75
N ARG A 57 -10.86 7.08 12.56
CA ARG A 57 -11.95 7.54 13.42
C ARG A 57 -11.50 8.64 14.36
N ARG A 58 -10.37 8.46 15.04
CA ARG A 58 -9.83 9.46 15.97
C ARG A 58 -9.48 10.76 15.27
N VAL A 59 -8.90 10.70 14.09
CA VAL A 59 -8.47 11.87 13.33
C VAL A 59 -9.65 12.57 12.66
N ALA A 60 -10.52 11.81 12.00
CA ALA A 60 -11.61 12.37 11.20
C ALA A 60 -12.87 12.68 12.02
N TRP A 61 -13.12 11.90 13.09
CA TRP A 61 -14.34 12.01 13.90
C TRP A 61 -14.06 11.93 15.40
N PRO A 62 -13.25 12.81 15.98
CA PRO A 62 -12.89 12.75 17.41
C PRO A 62 -14.11 12.87 18.34
N ALA A 63 -15.21 13.53 17.87
CA ALA A 63 -16.44 13.65 18.65
C ALA A 63 -17.18 12.31 18.88
N PHE A 64 -16.81 11.25 18.17
CA PHE A 64 -17.39 9.92 18.35
C PHE A 64 -16.58 9.01 19.29
N GLU A 65 -15.44 9.46 19.77
CA GLU A 65 -14.72 8.72 20.79
C GLU A 65 -15.54 8.56 22.08
N GLY A 66 -15.52 7.35 22.64
CA GLY A 66 -16.24 7.03 23.87
C GLY A 66 -17.73 6.75 23.70
N ARG A 67 -18.27 6.72 22.49
CA ARG A 67 -19.62 6.23 22.24
C ARG A 67 -19.65 4.70 22.18
N ASP A 68 -20.73 4.12 22.71
CA ASP A 68 -20.99 2.70 22.50
C ASP A 68 -21.23 2.43 21.02
N TRP A 69 -20.50 1.46 20.50
CA TRP A 69 -20.59 1.05 19.12
C TRP A 69 -21.43 -0.21 19.00
N ASP A 70 -22.53 -0.12 18.30
CA ASP A 70 -23.21 -1.32 17.81
C ASP A 70 -22.57 -1.80 16.50
N GLN A 71 -22.95 -3.00 16.10
CA GLN A 71 -22.40 -3.63 14.89
C GLN A 71 -22.63 -2.79 13.62
N ALA A 72 -23.78 -2.14 13.49
CA ALA A 72 -24.11 -1.34 12.32
C ALA A 72 -23.21 -0.10 12.22
N ASN A 73 -22.99 0.61 13.33
CA ASN A 73 -22.10 1.76 13.38
C ASN A 73 -20.64 1.37 13.10
N PHE A 74 -20.22 0.21 13.57
CA PHE A 74 -18.87 -0.29 13.34
C PHE A 74 -18.63 -0.65 11.86
N LEU A 75 -19.55 -1.38 11.24
CA LEU A 75 -19.49 -1.72 9.82
C LEU A 75 -19.47 -0.45 8.95
N GLN A 76 -20.32 0.50 9.25
CA GLN A 76 -20.39 1.78 8.54
C GLN A 76 -19.08 2.58 8.68
N GLY A 77 -18.43 2.53 9.85
CA GLY A 77 -17.13 3.16 10.07
C GLY A 77 -16.02 2.53 9.23
N ILE A 78 -16.01 1.21 9.07
CA ILE A 78 -15.03 0.49 8.24
C ILE A 78 -15.24 0.81 6.76
N ASP A 79 -16.47 0.84 6.28
CA ASP A 79 -16.79 1.22 4.92
C ASP A 79 -16.40 2.67 4.64
N GLY A 80 -16.65 3.57 5.58
CA GLY A 80 -16.24 4.97 5.49
C GLY A 80 -14.71 5.12 5.44
N THR A 81 -13.97 4.27 6.14
CA THR A 81 -12.50 4.27 6.10
C THR A 81 -12.00 3.80 4.74
N LEU A 82 -12.54 2.73 4.18
CA LEU A 82 -12.20 2.28 2.83
C LEU A 82 -12.49 3.37 1.80
N GLU A 83 -13.65 4.01 1.90
CA GLU A 83 -14.03 5.11 1.01
C GLU A 83 -13.07 6.31 1.14
N LEU A 84 -12.63 6.64 2.36
CA LEU A 84 -11.64 7.68 2.60
C LEU A 84 -10.30 7.36 1.92
N PHE A 85 -9.79 6.13 2.07
CA PHE A 85 -8.57 5.70 1.39
C PHE A 85 -8.74 5.72 -0.13
N HIS A 86 -9.85 5.22 -0.64
CA HIS A 86 -10.14 5.24 -2.06
C HIS A 86 -10.15 6.67 -2.62
N ARG A 87 -10.88 7.58 -1.97
CA ARG A 87 -10.93 9.00 -2.37
C ARG A 87 -9.56 9.65 -2.34
N SER A 88 -8.75 9.34 -1.35
CA SER A 88 -7.42 9.90 -1.20
C SER A 88 -6.44 9.46 -2.31
N THR A 89 -6.74 8.39 -3.05
CA THR A 89 -5.98 7.98 -4.24
C THR A 89 -6.43 8.68 -5.52
N ILE A 90 -7.55 9.44 -5.51
CA ILE A 90 -8.07 10.12 -6.71
C ILE A 90 -7.04 11.07 -7.34
N PRO A 91 -6.29 11.88 -6.57
CA PRO A 91 -5.25 12.73 -7.17
C PRO A 91 -4.18 11.95 -7.93
N PHE A 92 -3.76 10.79 -7.40
CA PHE A 92 -2.88 9.88 -8.14
C PHE A 92 -3.54 9.35 -9.41
N GLN A 93 -4.79 8.89 -9.32
CA GLN A 93 -5.53 8.35 -10.48
C GLN A 93 -5.71 9.40 -11.57
N ASP A 94 -6.01 10.66 -11.19
CA ASP A 94 -6.15 11.76 -12.13
C ASP A 94 -4.85 12.07 -12.84
N LEU A 95 -3.77 12.22 -12.07
CA LEU A 95 -2.46 12.52 -12.60
C LEU A 95 -1.95 11.40 -13.51
N ALA A 96 -2.14 10.14 -13.11
CA ALA A 96 -1.78 8.98 -13.92
C ALA A 96 -2.64 8.88 -15.18
N GLY A 97 -3.94 9.16 -15.07
CA GLY A 97 -4.86 9.20 -16.20
C GLY A 97 -4.49 10.28 -17.23
N GLU A 98 -4.11 11.47 -16.77
CA GLU A 98 -3.60 12.55 -17.62
C GLU A 98 -2.29 12.16 -18.30
N ALA A 99 -1.35 11.59 -17.54
CA ALA A 99 -0.03 11.21 -18.07
C ALA A 99 -0.09 10.08 -19.10
N THR A 100 -1.00 9.12 -18.91
CA THR A 100 -1.13 7.93 -19.77
C THR A 100 -2.16 8.10 -20.89
N GLY A 101 -3.12 9.01 -20.70
CA GLY A 101 -4.31 9.13 -21.57
C GLY A 101 -5.32 7.98 -21.37
N HIS A 102 -5.14 7.16 -20.34
CA HIS A 102 -6.06 6.09 -19.93
C HIS A 102 -6.54 6.31 -18.50
N PRO A 103 -7.83 6.15 -18.19
CA PRO A 103 -8.28 6.17 -16.82
C PRO A 103 -7.65 5.02 -16.02
N VAL A 104 -7.28 5.29 -14.77
CA VAL A 104 -6.91 4.24 -13.83
C VAL A 104 -8.18 3.49 -13.43
N VAL A 105 -8.17 2.17 -13.55
CA VAL A 105 -9.28 1.32 -13.13
C VAL A 105 -9.01 0.81 -11.72
N VAL A 106 -10.05 0.82 -10.88
CA VAL A 106 -9.96 0.37 -9.50
C VAL A 106 -10.85 -0.85 -9.29
N PHE A 107 -10.24 -1.94 -8.86
CA PHE A 107 -10.93 -3.16 -8.45
C PHE A 107 -10.83 -3.34 -6.95
N GLN A 108 -11.83 -3.94 -6.36
CA GLN A 108 -11.81 -4.40 -4.98
C GLN A 108 -11.98 -5.92 -4.95
N ARG A 109 -11.12 -6.61 -4.18
CA ARG A 109 -11.11 -8.07 -4.10
C ARG A 109 -12.38 -8.66 -3.52
N VAL A 110 -12.86 -8.06 -2.45
CA VAL A 110 -14.10 -8.50 -1.77
C VAL A 110 -14.98 -7.28 -1.58
N ASP A 111 -16.23 -7.38 -2.00
CA ASP A 111 -17.21 -6.31 -1.78
C ASP A 111 -17.96 -6.48 -0.46
N GLN A 112 -18.79 -5.50 -0.12
CA GLN A 112 -19.62 -5.52 1.09
C GLN A 112 -20.58 -6.71 1.17
N ALA A 113 -20.99 -7.27 0.03
CA ALA A 113 -21.86 -8.43 -0.04
C ALA A 113 -21.10 -9.76 0.03
N GLY A 114 -19.77 -9.71 0.11
CA GLY A 114 -18.92 -10.90 0.20
C GLY A 114 -18.56 -11.54 -1.12
N TYR A 115 -18.89 -10.91 -2.24
CA TYR A 115 -18.47 -11.41 -3.53
C TYR A 115 -16.99 -11.15 -3.75
N ARG A 116 -16.27 -12.21 -4.13
CA ARG A 116 -14.85 -12.14 -4.45
C ARG A 116 -14.66 -11.94 -5.95
N LEU A 117 -13.78 -11.01 -6.29
CA LEU A 117 -13.29 -10.78 -7.64
C LEU A 117 -11.82 -11.25 -7.70
N PRO A 118 -11.53 -12.49 -8.07
CA PRO A 118 -10.15 -12.95 -8.23
C PRO A 118 -9.47 -12.23 -9.40
N ILE A 119 -8.15 -12.08 -9.32
CA ILE A 119 -7.36 -11.59 -10.45
C ILE A 119 -7.30 -12.68 -11.51
N ASP A 120 -7.79 -12.38 -12.70
CA ASP A 120 -7.76 -13.26 -13.85
C ASP A 120 -7.46 -12.50 -15.15
N GLU A 121 -7.54 -13.20 -16.27
CA GLU A 121 -7.26 -12.65 -17.59
C GLU A 121 -8.15 -11.45 -17.93
N ARG A 122 -9.38 -11.36 -17.44
CA ARG A 122 -10.30 -10.23 -17.69
C ARG A 122 -9.75 -8.93 -17.13
N ILE A 123 -9.10 -8.98 -15.94
CA ILE A 123 -8.42 -7.83 -15.34
C ILE A 123 -7.08 -7.56 -16.03
N LEU A 124 -6.33 -8.62 -16.36
CA LEU A 124 -4.95 -8.51 -16.82
C LEU A 124 -4.81 -8.22 -18.30
N ALA A 125 -5.84 -8.51 -19.13
CA ALA A 125 -5.79 -8.33 -20.58
C ALA A 125 -5.54 -6.89 -21.01
N ASP A 126 -6.10 -5.92 -20.30
CA ASP A 126 -5.95 -4.49 -20.58
C ASP A 126 -5.19 -3.73 -19.48
N THR A 127 -4.32 -4.44 -18.74
CA THR A 127 -3.47 -3.91 -17.68
C THR A 127 -2.00 -4.05 -18.02
N ASP A 128 -1.24 -2.96 -17.93
CA ASP A 128 0.22 -2.95 -18.09
C ASP A 128 0.92 -2.77 -16.73
N THR A 129 0.31 -2.02 -15.81
CA THR A 129 0.73 -1.93 -14.40
C THR A 129 -0.42 -2.35 -13.51
N LEU A 130 -0.22 -3.44 -12.75
CA LEU A 130 -1.13 -3.87 -11.70
C LEU A 130 -0.58 -3.43 -10.35
N MET A 131 -1.31 -2.59 -9.63
CA MET A 131 -0.96 -2.11 -8.29
C MET A 131 -1.84 -2.84 -7.26
N VAL A 132 -1.24 -3.69 -6.45
CA VAL A 132 -1.94 -4.44 -5.40
C VAL A 132 -1.77 -3.73 -4.07
N PHE A 133 -2.85 -3.15 -3.56
CA PHE A 133 -2.87 -2.42 -2.30
C PHE A 133 -3.41 -3.29 -1.17
N GLY A 134 -2.51 -3.73 -0.27
CA GLY A 134 -2.78 -4.70 0.77
C GLY A 134 -3.15 -4.06 2.10
N LEU A 135 -4.45 -4.01 2.42
CA LEU A 135 -4.97 -3.63 3.74
C LEU A 135 -5.91 -4.70 4.33
N ASP A 136 -5.91 -5.89 3.75
CA ASP A 136 -6.62 -7.04 4.32
C ASP A 136 -5.93 -7.54 5.58
N HIS A 137 -6.72 -7.97 6.56
CA HIS A 137 -6.24 -8.51 7.82
C HIS A 137 -6.12 -10.03 7.75
N LEU A 138 -5.10 -10.58 8.41
CA LEU A 138 -4.87 -12.02 8.46
C LEU A 138 -6.13 -12.84 8.83
N PRO A 139 -6.98 -12.43 9.79
CA PRO A 139 -8.19 -13.18 10.13
C PRO A 139 -9.22 -13.32 9.02
N SER A 140 -9.19 -12.46 7.98
CA SER A 140 -10.10 -12.56 6.84
C SER A 140 -9.69 -13.63 5.83
N ALA A 141 -8.52 -14.23 6.00
CA ALA A 141 -8.01 -15.34 5.20
C ALA A 141 -8.07 -15.10 3.66
N GLN A 142 -7.77 -13.87 3.24
CA GLN A 142 -7.74 -13.49 1.83
C GLN A 142 -6.42 -13.89 1.16
N ASP A 143 -6.07 -15.17 1.22
CA ASP A 143 -4.86 -15.65 0.55
C ASP A 143 -4.99 -15.59 -0.98
N ALA A 144 -3.87 -15.50 -1.69
CA ALA A 144 -3.87 -15.54 -3.14
C ALA A 144 -4.15 -16.97 -3.62
N LEU A 145 -5.12 -17.11 -4.52
CA LEU A 145 -5.49 -18.40 -5.07
C LEU A 145 -4.44 -18.88 -6.08
N PRO A 146 -4.22 -20.21 -6.23
CA PRO A 146 -3.27 -20.74 -7.21
C PRO A 146 -3.55 -20.25 -8.64
N GLU A 147 -4.82 -20.13 -9.04
CA GLU A 147 -5.25 -19.63 -10.34
C GLU A 147 -4.92 -18.14 -10.53
N GLU A 148 -5.03 -17.32 -9.50
CA GLU A 148 -4.62 -15.90 -9.54
C GLU A 148 -3.11 -15.79 -9.75
N ILE A 149 -2.34 -16.57 -9.00
CA ILE A 149 -0.88 -16.62 -9.12
C ILE A 149 -0.48 -17.08 -10.52
N ALA A 150 -1.16 -18.08 -11.08
CA ALA A 150 -0.90 -18.56 -12.43
C ALA A 150 -1.21 -17.50 -13.50
N ALA A 151 -2.35 -16.79 -13.38
CA ALA A 151 -2.74 -15.72 -14.27
C ALA A 151 -1.72 -14.56 -14.22
N ILE A 152 -1.29 -14.13 -13.03
CA ILE A 152 -0.28 -13.08 -12.89
C ILE A 152 1.08 -13.52 -13.44
N ARG A 153 1.48 -14.79 -13.25
CA ARG A 153 2.72 -15.31 -13.85
C ARG A 153 2.70 -15.27 -15.36
N GLU A 154 1.60 -15.68 -15.97
CA GLU A 154 1.44 -15.65 -17.43
C GLU A 154 1.48 -14.20 -17.94
N TRP A 155 0.77 -13.31 -17.27
CA TRP A 155 0.77 -11.89 -17.59
C TRP A 155 2.16 -11.25 -17.48
N LEU A 156 2.95 -11.59 -16.47
CA LEU A 156 4.32 -11.10 -16.27
C LEU A 156 5.34 -11.65 -17.29
N LYS A 157 4.97 -12.58 -18.16
CA LYS A 157 5.82 -12.95 -19.30
C LYS A 157 5.81 -11.91 -20.42
N ARG A 158 4.86 -10.99 -20.42
CA ARG A 158 4.79 -9.89 -21.37
C ARG A 158 5.80 -8.81 -20.98
N GLU A 159 6.57 -8.35 -21.95
CA GLU A 159 7.45 -7.18 -21.78
C GLU A 159 6.63 -5.93 -21.44
N GLY A 160 7.21 -5.04 -20.65
CA GLY A 160 6.58 -3.79 -20.23
C GLY A 160 5.49 -3.93 -19.18
N THR A 161 5.20 -5.14 -18.67
CA THR A 161 4.30 -5.29 -17.52
C THR A 161 5.01 -4.98 -16.21
N CYS A 162 4.28 -4.45 -15.24
CA CYS A 162 4.78 -4.21 -13.89
C CYS A 162 3.76 -4.60 -12.83
N LEU A 163 4.16 -5.47 -11.91
CA LEU A 163 3.42 -5.76 -10.69
C LEU A 163 3.98 -4.91 -9.55
N LEU A 164 3.23 -3.90 -9.12
CA LEU A 164 3.53 -3.14 -7.93
C LEU A 164 2.79 -3.76 -6.75
N ILE A 165 3.52 -4.21 -5.73
CA ILE A 165 2.95 -4.80 -4.52
C ILE A 165 3.15 -3.80 -3.39
N GLY A 166 2.03 -3.34 -2.79
CA GLY A 166 2.01 -2.41 -1.67
C GLY A 166 1.51 -3.08 -0.40
N PRO A 167 2.30 -3.98 0.22
CA PRO A 167 1.93 -4.55 1.50
C PRO A 167 2.07 -3.49 2.59
N HIS A 168 1.06 -3.39 3.47
CA HIS A 168 1.15 -2.57 4.66
C HIS A 168 1.93 -3.30 5.76
N HIS A 169 2.41 -2.58 6.77
CA HIS A 169 3.17 -3.14 7.89
C HIS A 169 2.26 -3.91 8.86
N ASP A 170 2.87 -4.73 9.71
CA ASP A 170 2.21 -5.26 10.90
C ASP A 170 2.27 -4.22 12.04
N VAL A 171 1.30 -4.25 12.94
CA VAL A 171 1.25 -3.41 14.14
C VAL A 171 1.42 -4.27 15.37
N GLY A 172 2.28 -3.84 16.30
CA GLY A 172 2.60 -4.61 17.50
C GLY A 172 3.23 -5.97 17.16
N PHE A 173 4.26 -5.96 16.33
CA PHE A 173 4.88 -7.18 15.75
C PHE A 173 5.37 -8.17 16.81
N THR A 174 5.71 -7.71 18.00
CA THR A 174 6.28 -8.51 19.09
C THR A 174 5.25 -8.89 20.16
N ASP A 175 5.47 -9.99 20.88
CA ASP A 175 4.71 -10.35 22.08
C ASP A 175 5.18 -9.62 23.34
N ASP A 176 6.37 -9.02 23.31
CA ASP A 176 6.89 -8.19 24.40
C ASP A 176 6.09 -6.89 24.48
N LEU A 177 5.37 -6.70 25.60
CA LEU A 177 4.52 -5.53 25.83
C LEU A 177 5.29 -4.21 25.82
N LYS A 178 6.55 -4.18 26.28
CA LYS A 178 7.36 -2.97 26.30
C LYS A 178 7.76 -2.56 24.90
N GLN A 179 8.20 -3.52 24.08
CA GLN A 179 8.51 -3.26 22.69
C GLN A 179 7.27 -2.83 21.92
N ARG A 180 6.15 -3.51 22.12
CA ARG A 180 4.87 -3.17 21.48
C ARG A 180 4.40 -1.76 21.86
N GLN A 181 4.49 -1.40 23.15
CA GLN A 181 4.20 -0.04 23.59
C GLN A 181 5.11 0.99 22.90
N MET A 182 6.39 0.66 22.72
CA MET A 182 7.33 1.53 22.03
C MET A 182 6.97 1.73 20.55
N GLU A 183 6.55 0.68 19.85
CA GLU A 183 6.04 0.79 18.47
C GLU A 183 4.85 1.76 18.39
N TYR A 184 3.86 1.62 19.29
CA TYR A 184 2.67 2.48 19.29
C TYR A 184 3.00 3.95 19.61
N LEU A 185 3.92 4.18 20.54
CA LEU A 185 4.38 5.54 20.83
C LEU A 185 5.13 6.16 19.66
N HIS A 186 5.92 5.36 18.94
CA HIS A 186 6.59 5.79 17.71
C HIS A 186 5.57 6.20 16.65
N HIS A 187 4.50 5.46 16.50
CA HIS A 187 3.37 5.78 15.62
C HIS A 187 2.50 6.94 16.14
N ARG A 188 2.77 7.45 17.34
CA ARG A 188 1.95 8.43 18.08
C ARG A 188 0.60 7.87 18.54
N ASP A 189 0.50 6.58 18.71
CA ASP A 189 -0.64 5.94 19.34
C ASP A 189 -0.30 5.61 20.81
N PRO A 190 -0.95 6.23 21.80
CA PRO A 190 -0.68 5.98 23.21
C PRO A 190 -1.28 4.66 23.70
N LEU A 191 -2.20 4.08 22.98
CA LEU A 191 -2.80 2.79 23.32
C LEU A 191 -1.93 1.65 22.83
N VAL A 192 -2.03 0.50 23.49
CA VAL A 192 -1.37 -0.74 23.10
C VAL A 192 -2.44 -1.77 22.76
N PRO A 193 -3.04 -1.72 21.57
CA PRO A 193 -4.04 -2.69 21.14
C PRO A 193 -3.41 -4.07 20.97
N ARG A 194 -4.25 -5.05 20.63
CA ARG A 194 -3.77 -6.38 20.22
C ARG A 194 -2.96 -6.27 18.94
N GLN A 195 -2.06 -7.23 18.76
CA GLN A 195 -1.29 -7.34 17.52
C GLN A 195 -2.21 -7.40 16.31
N GLN A 196 -1.78 -6.73 15.25
CA GLN A 196 -2.47 -6.72 13.97
C GLN A 196 -1.55 -7.18 12.84
N ARG A 197 -2.08 -7.97 11.95
CA ARG A 197 -1.37 -8.52 10.80
C ARG A 197 -2.11 -8.14 9.54
N PHE A 198 -1.43 -7.39 8.69
CA PHE A 198 -1.97 -6.86 7.45
C PHE A 198 -1.43 -7.57 6.21
N SER A 199 -2.12 -7.37 5.11
CA SER A 199 -1.63 -7.66 3.75
C SER A 199 -1.37 -9.14 3.48
N LEU A 200 -2.25 -10.02 3.96
CA LEU A 200 -2.11 -11.46 3.69
C LEU A 200 -2.02 -11.73 2.20
N TYR A 201 -2.92 -11.12 1.40
CA TYR A 201 -2.94 -11.28 -0.05
C TYR A 201 -1.65 -10.81 -0.71
N ALA A 202 -1.20 -9.59 -0.40
CA ALA A 202 0.04 -9.04 -0.95
C ALA A 202 1.26 -9.88 -0.55
N ARG A 203 1.32 -10.36 0.71
CA ARG A 203 2.39 -11.25 1.18
C ARG A 203 2.37 -12.61 0.50
N ALA A 204 1.17 -13.14 0.20
CA ALA A 204 1.04 -14.37 -0.56
C ALA A 204 1.60 -14.22 -1.99
N LEU A 205 1.35 -13.07 -2.64
CA LEU A 205 1.98 -12.74 -3.92
C LEU A 205 3.50 -12.61 -3.78
N MET A 206 4.00 -11.89 -2.78
CA MET A 206 5.44 -11.78 -2.54
C MET A 206 6.09 -13.16 -2.44
N LYS A 207 5.50 -14.06 -1.66
CA LYS A 207 5.96 -15.46 -1.53
C LYS A 207 5.91 -16.21 -2.86
N ALA A 208 4.80 -16.09 -3.62
CA ALA A 208 4.61 -16.79 -4.89
C ALA A 208 5.58 -16.35 -6.00
N PHE A 209 6.09 -15.11 -5.92
CA PHE A 209 7.06 -14.54 -6.86
C PHE A 209 8.49 -14.49 -6.32
N ASP A 210 8.77 -15.20 -5.22
CA ASP A 210 10.09 -15.28 -4.60
C ASP A 210 10.69 -13.91 -4.30
N VAL A 211 9.86 -12.97 -3.82
CA VAL A 211 10.32 -11.64 -3.40
C VAL A 211 11.10 -11.79 -2.10
N PRO A 212 12.42 -11.50 -2.09
CA PRO A 212 13.27 -11.77 -0.93
C PRO A 212 13.19 -10.64 0.10
N VAL A 213 11.99 -10.39 0.62
CA VAL A 213 11.70 -9.29 1.54
C VAL A 213 10.77 -9.73 2.66
N VAL A 214 11.03 -9.22 3.85
CA VAL A 214 10.12 -9.29 5.00
C VAL A 214 9.72 -7.86 5.38
N ASN A 215 8.43 -7.60 5.54
CA ASN A 215 7.94 -6.33 6.08
C ASN A 215 7.30 -6.54 7.45
N LYS A 216 7.96 -6.05 8.49
CA LYS A 216 7.53 -6.16 9.90
C LYS A 216 7.05 -4.84 10.45
N TRP A 217 7.90 -3.84 10.29
CA TRP A 217 7.83 -2.57 11.01
C TRP A 217 7.14 -1.51 10.16
N GLY A 218 6.25 -0.75 10.80
CA GLY A 218 5.83 0.56 10.34
C GLY A 218 6.69 1.62 11.02
N LEU A 219 7.30 2.50 10.26
CA LEU A 219 8.26 3.48 10.77
C LEU A 219 7.86 4.89 10.37
N ARG A 220 8.04 5.82 11.28
CA ARG A 220 7.73 7.22 11.05
C ARG A 220 8.88 7.91 10.31
N PRO A 221 8.61 8.58 9.17
CA PRO A 221 9.61 9.37 8.47
C PRO A 221 10.15 10.51 9.33
N ALA A 222 11.45 10.75 9.24
CA ALA A 222 12.09 11.88 9.89
C ALA A 222 11.72 13.21 9.21
N VAL A 223 11.60 14.24 10.04
CA VAL A 223 11.42 15.63 9.59
C VAL A 223 12.71 16.43 9.80
N ILE A 224 12.87 17.50 9.02
CA ILE A 224 13.97 18.45 9.22
C ILE A 224 13.69 19.22 10.50
N LYS A 225 14.67 19.25 11.41
CA LYS A 225 14.54 19.88 12.73
C LYS A 225 14.06 21.33 12.64
N GLY A 226 12.99 21.63 13.36
CA GLY A 226 12.40 22.99 13.38
C GLY A 226 11.48 23.30 12.22
N THR A 227 11.19 22.32 11.35
CA THR A 227 10.25 22.47 10.23
C THR A 227 9.18 21.37 10.27
N LYS A 228 8.29 21.38 9.27
CA LYS A 228 7.34 20.28 8.98
C LYS A 228 7.75 19.48 7.75
N ASP A 229 8.90 19.79 7.16
CA ASP A 229 9.36 19.17 5.93
C ASP A 229 10.03 17.84 6.22
N LEU A 230 9.81 16.85 5.37
CA LEU A 230 10.48 15.57 5.44
C LEU A 230 11.96 15.69 5.15
N GLN A 231 12.76 14.89 5.84
CA GLN A 231 14.15 14.68 5.40
C GLN A 231 14.16 13.99 4.03
N PRO A 232 15.11 14.37 3.15
CA PRO A 232 15.23 13.76 1.84
C PRO A 232 15.49 12.25 1.92
N LEU A 233 14.99 11.53 0.92
CA LEU A 233 15.30 10.11 0.73
C LEU A 233 16.80 9.92 0.43
N THR A 234 17.39 8.85 0.95
CA THR A 234 18.61 8.28 0.40
C THR A 234 18.24 7.48 -0.85
N THR A 235 18.74 7.88 -2.02
CA THR A 235 18.33 7.31 -3.31
C THR A 235 19.51 6.65 -4.02
N PHE A 236 19.27 5.48 -4.62
CA PHE A 236 20.22 4.72 -5.42
C PHE A 236 19.88 4.82 -6.92
N ARG A 237 19.98 6.04 -7.47
CA ARG A 237 19.51 6.37 -8.83
C ARG A 237 20.18 5.55 -9.92
N ASP A 238 21.43 5.11 -9.74
CA ASP A 238 22.13 4.27 -10.70
C ASP A 238 21.51 2.89 -10.86
N LEU A 239 20.77 2.43 -9.84
CA LEU A 239 20.00 1.19 -9.85
C LEU A 239 18.58 1.36 -10.41
N ASP A 240 18.07 2.59 -10.45
CA ASP A 240 16.72 2.91 -10.90
C ASP A 240 16.61 2.93 -12.44
N LYS A 241 16.55 1.76 -13.05
CA LYS A 241 16.42 1.65 -14.52
C LYS A 241 15.01 1.99 -15.03
N LEU A 242 14.02 2.03 -14.13
CA LEU A 242 12.65 2.43 -14.46
C LEU A 242 12.45 3.95 -14.42
N GLY A 243 13.39 4.70 -13.86
CA GLY A 243 13.29 6.15 -13.70
C GLY A 243 12.28 6.60 -12.65
N LEU A 244 11.93 5.73 -11.69
CA LEU A 244 10.94 6.00 -10.64
C LEU A 244 11.32 7.19 -9.75
N LEU A 245 12.63 7.39 -9.52
CA LEU A 245 13.18 8.42 -8.64
C LEU A 245 13.62 9.68 -9.38
N LYS A 246 13.29 9.82 -10.66
CA LYS A 246 13.62 11.04 -11.40
C LYS A 246 12.92 12.25 -10.76
N ASP A 247 13.72 13.22 -10.29
CA ASP A 247 13.29 14.44 -9.63
C ASP A 247 12.46 14.22 -8.33
N VAL A 248 12.58 13.01 -7.73
CA VAL A 248 11.96 12.66 -6.45
C VAL A 248 12.96 12.85 -5.32
N THR A 249 12.54 13.54 -4.25
CA THR A 249 13.35 13.80 -3.06
C THR A 249 12.70 13.31 -1.76
N THR A 250 11.37 13.25 -1.71
CA THR A 250 10.60 12.84 -0.54
C THR A 250 9.34 12.11 -0.98
N PHE A 251 8.80 11.25 -0.10
CA PHE A 251 7.46 10.68 -0.23
C PHE A 251 6.43 11.49 0.58
N ASN A 252 5.67 10.86 1.49
CA ASN A 252 4.67 11.53 2.33
C ASN A 252 4.91 11.29 3.83
N PHE A 253 4.09 11.92 4.68
CA PHE A 253 4.19 11.88 6.14
C PHE A 253 3.50 10.69 6.79
N HIS A 254 3.19 9.63 6.05
CA HIS A 254 2.54 8.49 6.68
C HIS A 254 3.37 7.99 7.88
N PRO A 255 2.81 7.98 9.11
CA PRO A 255 3.59 7.69 10.32
C PRO A 255 4.00 6.23 10.46
N HIS A 256 3.53 5.37 9.57
CA HIS A 256 3.69 3.93 9.61
C HIS A 256 4.18 3.37 8.27
N LEU A 257 5.07 4.04 7.55
CA LEU A 257 5.61 3.49 6.31
C LEU A 257 6.34 2.18 6.58
N PRO A 258 6.05 1.12 5.82
CA PRO A 258 6.67 -0.17 6.05
C PRO A 258 8.16 -0.18 5.73
N HIS A 259 8.93 -0.83 6.59
CA HIS A 259 10.29 -1.22 6.29
C HIS A 259 10.30 -2.56 5.53
N TYR A 260 10.94 -2.56 4.39
CA TYR A 260 11.15 -3.76 3.57
C TYR A 260 12.54 -4.37 3.84
N GLU A 261 12.61 -5.27 4.84
CA GLU A 261 13.86 -5.93 5.21
C GLU A 261 14.28 -6.92 4.12
N LEU A 262 15.45 -6.72 3.52
CA LEU A 262 15.99 -7.63 2.53
C LEU A 262 16.48 -8.93 3.19
N THR A 263 16.12 -10.07 2.62
CA THR A 263 16.59 -11.41 3.03
C THR A 263 17.75 -11.91 2.18
N THR A 264 18.27 -11.07 1.27
CA THR A 264 19.40 -11.38 0.40
C THR A 264 20.16 -10.10 0.02
N ASP A 265 21.46 -10.22 -0.15
CA ASP A 265 22.33 -9.16 -0.66
C ASP A 265 22.52 -9.24 -2.19
N ASP A 266 21.88 -10.20 -2.86
CA ASP A 266 22.01 -10.39 -4.30
C ASP A 266 21.26 -9.31 -5.08
N ALA A 267 21.98 -8.25 -5.44
CA ALA A 267 21.45 -7.13 -6.23
C ALA A 267 20.90 -7.55 -7.62
N LYS A 268 21.24 -8.75 -8.12
CA LYS A 268 20.63 -9.30 -9.32
C LYS A 268 19.20 -9.78 -9.07
N LYS A 269 18.85 -10.06 -7.83
CA LYS A 269 17.51 -10.51 -7.44
C LYS A 269 16.60 -9.34 -7.15
N ILE A 270 17.08 -8.35 -6.42
CA ILE A 270 16.32 -7.19 -6.00
C ILE A 270 17.26 -6.01 -5.77
N SER A 271 16.83 -4.83 -6.18
CA SER A 271 17.55 -3.57 -5.98
C SER A 271 16.79 -2.70 -5.00
N LEU A 272 17.49 -2.21 -3.98
CA LEU A 272 17.01 -1.15 -3.12
C LEU A 272 17.15 0.19 -3.88
N LEU A 273 16.05 0.88 -4.11
CA LEU A 273 16.04 2.14 -4.86
C LEU A 273 16.02 3.37 -3.94
N ALA A 274 15.31 3.28 -2.80
CA ALA A 274 15.25 4.38 -1.85
C ALA A 274 15.11 3.91 -0.41
N CYS A 275 15.83 4.59 0.49
CA CYS A 275 15.62 4.56 1.93
C CYS A 275 14.99 5.87 2.41
N GLN A 276 14.16 5.76 3.43
CA GLN A 276 13.56 6.89 4.12
C GLN A 276 14.25 7.06 5.49
N PRO A 277 14.79 8.23 5.84
CA PRO A 277 15.26 8.52 7.19
C PRO A 277 14.13 8.32 8.20
N VAL A 278 14.44 7.66 9.34
CA VAL A 278 13.47 7.37 10.41
C VAL A 278 13.53 8.44 11.50
N ASP A 279 12.38 8.76 12.09
CA ASP A 279 12.28 9.68 13.21
C ASP A 279 12.95 9.08 14.47
N LEU A 280 14.11 9.63 14.83
CA LEU A 280 14.88 9.20 16.00
C LEU A 280 14.41 9.85 17.32
N GLU A 281 13.52 10.85 17.28
CA GLU A 281 12.99 11.49 18.49
C GLU A 281 11.99 10.58 19.21
N ALA A 282 11.33 9.68 18.48
CA ALA A 282 10.46 8.66 19.06
C ALA A 282 11.18 7.30 19.03
N PRO A 283 11.50 6.72 20.20
CA PRO A 283 12.20 5.45 20.26
C PRO A 283 11.37 4.31 19.64
N HIS A 284 12.07 3.40 18.96
CA HIS A 284 11.51 2.20 18.34
C HIS A 284 12.52 1.05 18.44
N PRO A 285 12.11 -0.23 18.54
CA PRO A 285 13.07 -1.34 18.54
C PRO A 285 14.05 -1.30 17.36
N PHE A 286 13.57 -0.89 16.19
CA PHE A 286 14.37 -0.73 14.98
C PHE A 286 15.47 0.34 15.15
N THR A 287 15.14 1.52 15.72
CA THR A 287 16.11 2.61 15.94
C THR A 287 17.06 2.30 17.08
N GLN A 288 16.60 1.58 18.11
CA GLN A 288 17.46 1.12 19.21
C GLN A 288 18.51 0.10 18.76
N ALA A 289 18.26 -0.63 17.67
CA ALA A 289 19.23 -1.48 17.02
C ALA A 289 20.29 -0.71 16.20
N GLY A 290 20.24 0.63 16.21
CA GLY A 290 21.21 1.50 15.51
C GLY A 290 20.81 1.89 14.09
N ASN A 291 19.60 1.55 13.66
CA ASN A 291 19.13 1.93 12.33
C ASN A 291 18.61 3.37 12.32
N ASN A 292 18.99 4.14 11.31
CA ASN A 292 18.61 5.55 11.12
C ASN A 292 17.83 5.82 9.82
N GLU A 293 17.67 4.80 8.99
CA GLU A 293 16.86 4.83 7.77
C GLU A 293 16.26 3.46 7.50
N PHE A 294 15.17 3.40 6.74
CA PHE A 294 14.48 2.17 6.39
C PHE A 294 14.19 2.08 4.89
N ASN A 295 14.18 0.86 4.38
CA ASN A 295 13.96 0.56 2.97
C ASN A 295 12.51 0.85 2.60
N ALA A 296 12.28 1.75 1.65
CA ALA A 296 10.95 2.24 1.28
C ALA A 296 10.53 1.92 -0.15
N LEU A 297 11.49 1.76 -1.07
CA LEU A 297 11.23 1.44 -2.48
C LEU A 297 12.22 0.41 -2.98
N LEU A 298 11.71 -0.71 -3.51
CA LEU A 298 12.53 -1.78 -4.07
C LEU A 298 12.03 -2.19 -5.45
N TRP A 299 12.93 -2.74 -6.24
CA TRP A 299 12.67 -3.22 -7.61
C TRP A 299 13.33 -4.55 -7.88
N MET A 300 12.55 -5.48 -8.40
CA MET A 300 13.03 -6.75 -8.95
C MET A 300 13.00 -6.68 -10.48
N PRO A 301 14.17 -6.68 -11.13
CA PRO A 301 14.26 -6.58 -12.59
C PRO A 301 13.70 -7.84 -13.28
N PRO A 302 13.40 -7.74 -14.59
CA PRO A 302 13.06 -8.89 -15.41
C PRO A 302 14.07 -10.03 -15.32
N ARG A 303 13.60 -11.27 -15.51
CA ARG A 303 14.40 -12.51 -15.51
C ARG A 303 13.94 -13.43 -16.62
N ALA A 304 14.71 -14.50 -16.87
CA ALA A 304 14.44 -15.45 -17.98
C ALA A 304 13.00 -15.98 -18.06
N GLN A 305 12.33 -16.15 -16.91
CA GLN A 305 10.96 -16.67 -16.86
C GLN A 305 9.90 -15.57 -16.59
N ARG A 306 10.32 -14.31 -16.48
CA ARG A 306 9.49 -13.17 -16.14
C ARG A 306 10.06 -11.92 -16.81
N ALA A 307 9.43 -11.49 -17.91
CA ALA A 307 9.83 -10.29 -18.65
C ALA A 307 9.33 -8.99 -18.00
N GLY A 308 8.31 -9.06 -17.15
CA GLY A 308 7.79 -7.93 -16.41
C GLY A 308 8.59 -7.60 -15.14
N ASP A 309 8.39 -6.41 -14.64
CA ASP A 309 9.00 -5.90 -13.41
C ASP A 309 8.15 -6.21 -12.17
N ILE A 310 8.78 -6.26 -10.99
CA ILE A 310 8.08 -6.21 -9.71
C ILE A 310 8.64 -5.04 -8.91
N VAL A 311 7.74 -4.19 -8.39
CA VAL A 311 8.09 -3.05 -7.54
C VAL A 311 7.41 -3.22 -6.18
N LEU A 312 8.14 -2.95 -5.09
CA LEU A 312 7.57 -2.87 -3.75
C LEU A 312 7.57 -1.41 -3.30
N ALA A 313 6.39 -0.93 -2.96
CA ALA A 313 6.17 0.42 -2.43
C ALA A 313 4.85 0.43 -1.67
N ASP A 314 4.82 1.07 -0.50
CA ASP A 314 3.58 1.11 0.31
C ASP A 314 2.43 1.81 -0.44
N LEU A 315 1.23 1.26 -0.25
CA LEU A 315 0.04 1.83 -0.86
C LEU A 315 -0.23 3.28 -0.42
N THR A 316 0.15 3.65 0.80
CA THR A 316 -0.14 4.97 1.37
C THR A 316 0.62 6.10 0.68
N ILE A 317 1.74 5.81 -0.01
CA ILE A 317 2.42 6.81 -0.83
C ILE A 317 1.67 7.15 -2.13
N PHE A 318 0.59 6.45 -2.44
CA PHE A 318 -0.32 6.77 -3.56
C PHE A 318 -1.58 7.52 -3.11
N THR A 319 -1.59 8.04 -1.87
CA THR A 319 -2.69 8.81 -1.31
C THR A 319 -2.25 10.23 -0.96
N GLU A 320 -3.20 11.17 -0.96
CA GLU A 320 -2.98 12.54 -0.47
C GLU A 320 -3.21 12.70 1.05
N LEU A 321 -3.68 11.65 1.75
CA LEU A 321 -4.01 11.69 3.18
C LEU A 321 -2.85 12.19 4.05
N PHE A 322 -1.63 11.86 3.67
CA PHE A 322 -0.42 12.16 4.42
C PHE A 322 0.45 13.21 3.71
N GLY A 323 -0.18 14.04 2.88
CA GLY A 323 0.45 15.08 2.10
C GLY A 323 0.86 14.61 0.69
N ALA A 324 0.49 15.41 -0.30
CA ALA A 324 0.87 15.21 -1.70
C ALA A 324 1.87 16.32 -2.10
N SER A 325 3.15 16.15 -1.75
CA SER A 325 4.19 17.09 -2.13
C SER A 325 4.44 17.08 -3.64
N GLU A 326 5.05 18.13 -4.17
CA GLU A 326 5.48 18.18 -5.57
C GLU A 326 6.38 16.98 -5.92
N SER A 327 7.26 16.61 -4.98
CA SER A 327 8.14 15.45 -5.11
C SER A 327 7.35 14.15 -5.25
N LEU A 328 6.34 13.95 -4.42
CA LEU A 328 5.47 12.76 -4.50
C LEU A 328 4.68 12.72 -5.81
N CYS A 329 4.19 13.86 -6.27
CA CYS A 329 3.52 13.96 -7.58
C CYS A 329 4.48 13.62 -8.76
N LYS A 330 5.77 13.91 -8.63
CA LYS A 330 6.78 13.47 -9.62
C LYS A 330 6.92 11.95 -9.60
N PHE A 331 6.98 11.33 -8.42
CA PHE A 331 6.99 9.87 -8.29
C PHE A 331 5.76 9.24 -8.96
N TRP A 332 4.56 9.77 -8.74
CA TRP A 332 3.34 9.29 -9.38
C TRP A 332 3.39 9.38 -10.91
N ARG A 333 3.93 10.51 -11.44
CA ARG A 333 4.12 10.66 -12.90
C ARG A 333 5.14 9.68 -13.46
N ASN A 334 6.19 9.37 -12.68
CA ASN A 334 7.21 8.41 -13.11
C ASN A 334 6.61 6.99 -13.18
N ILE A 335 5.80 6.57 -12.18
CA ILE A 335 5.04 5.30 -12.23
C ILE A 335 4.15 5.22 -13.48
N ALA A 336 3.51 6.32 -13.84
CA ALA A 336 2.63 6.35 -15.04
C ALA A 336 3.39 6.25 -16.37
N LYS A 337 4.71 6.49 -16.37
CA LYS A 337 5.57 6.53 -17.56
C LYS A 337 6.54 5.35 -17.70
N MET A 338 6.52 4.41 -16.75
CA MET A 338 7.41 3.22 -16.78
C MET A 338 7.38 2.48 -18.10
#